data_0e624d74dbf57e674861ee381690540d
#
_entry.id   0e624d74dbf57e674861ee381690540d
#
_cell.length_a   1.000
_cell.length_b   1.000
_cell.length_c   1.000
_cell.angle_alpha   90.00
_cell.angle_beta   90.00
_cell.angle_gamma   90.00
#
_symmetry.space_group_name_H-M   'P 1'
#
loop_
_entity.id
_entity.type
_entity.pdbx_description
1 polymer ?
#
loop_
_entity_poly.entity_id
_entity_poly.type
_entity_poly.pdbx_seq_one_letter_code
_entity_poly.pdbx_strand_id
1 'polypeptide(L)'
;MSYFCRFMKKLHAKEIKKDKNGKAKQFQLFSIRRPYMRAFHTSRFCFFLAFTSWFGIQPLIPTIMKELKLSKTDVANSGIASVAATIGLRIIVGPLCDRFGPRKIMSALLLTGSIPMALAGLIKNGTGLIVLRLFIGVLGGAFVPCQFWTSIMFNSKIVGTANALVGGWGNLGGGFTFLFMPAIFQLVKFAGADEFLAWKIAVIIPALICCIAGVTILFTSDDCPQGPWRKRILPERTNLDTAVIGEEESLQSEKSKNYDFEYRRQSNAWTVSTVFILCVQYGLCFGVEIATNTVLNLYLLYKFKIEGCNVTEVEVSNEVSKGVSNATQINTFSRNDFHCSVLNQNTASLIASLFGLMNLFARALGGSLSDALFKTLKLPGRLIAHQLCLAGEGVMLIIFSQMTSIPSAIATLTICSVFVQASEGTTFSLVPYVKKQRVGVIAGLVGAGGNTGAIIWNTIWVQLVDINPSMWFWILGVCVICGSTLTLFIRIENTTTWHLFKNKKKEKRELK
;
A
#
# COMPACT_ATOMS: atom_id res chain seq x y z
N MET A 1 13.78 34.42 12.76
CA MET A 1 14.81 33.41 12.38
C MET A 1 15.53 32.79 13.59
N SER A 2 15.88 33.55 14.66
CA SER A 2 16.59 33.06 15.87
C SER A 2 15.79 31.99 16.68
N TYR A 3 14.47 32.12 16.86
CA TYR A 3 13.64 31.21 17.66
C TYR A 3 13.49 29.82 16.99
N PHE A 4 13.28 29.78 15.67
CA PHE A 4 13.19 28.55 14.89
C PHE A 4 14.52 27.79 14.88
N CYS A 5 15.63 28.52 14.77
CA CYS A 5 16.97 27.92 14.81
C CYS A 5 17.30 27.34 16.20
N ARG A 6 16.86 28.00 17.29
CA ARG A 6 16.99 27.51 18.68
C ARG A 6 16.08 26.33 18.96
N PHE A 7 14.84 26.33 18.43
CA PHE A 7 13.91 25.22 18.52
C PHE A 7 14.44 23.99 17.77
N MET A 8 14.95 24.16 16.55
CA MET A 8 15.60 23.11 15.77
C MET A 8 16.86 22.56 16.46
N LYS A 9 17.71 23.41 17.05
CA LYS A 9 18.85 22.94 17.85
C LYS A 9 18.43 22.14 19.09
N LYS A 10 17.37 22.54 19.80
CA LYS A 10 16.82 21.78 20.94
C LYS A 10 16.23 20.44 20.53
N LEU A 11 15.53 20.35 19.40
CA LEU A 11 15.04 19.11 18.81
C LEU A 11 16.19 18.17 18.39
N HIS A 12 17.30 18.74 17.90
CA HIS A 12 18.50 17.98 17.54
C HIS A 12 19.35 17.57 18.74
N ALA A 13 19.18 18.19 19.92
CA ALA A 13 20.01 17.92 21.08
C ALA A 13 19.62 16.67 21.87
N LYS A 14 18.37 16.19 21.76
CA LYS A 14 17.88 15.09 22.58
C LYS A 14 18.26 13.72 21.98
N GLU A 15 19.09 12.98 22.71
CA GLU A 15 19.49 11.63 22.31
C GLU A 15 18.29 10.67 22.29
N ILE A 16 18.19 9.82 21.24
CA ILE A 16 17.09 8.87 21.10
C ILE A 16 17.32 7.71 22.07
N LYS A 17 16.40 7.51 23.02
CA LYS A 17 16.43 6.36 23.94
C LYS A 17 16.30 5.04 23.16
N LYS A 18 17.15 4.08 23.52
CA LYS A 18 17.25 2.75 22.88
C LYS A 18 16.67 1.66 23.76
N ASP A 19 16.25 0.57 23.17
CA ASP A 19 15.92 -0.66 23.89
C ASP A 19 17.14 -1.60 24.00
N LYS A 20 16.96 -2.79 24.62
CA LYS A 20 18.01 -3.80 24.77
C LYS A 20 18.60 -4.28 23.44
N ASN A 21 17.81 -4.22 22.37
CA ASN A 21 18.21 -4.63 21.02
C ASN A 21 18.72 -3.45 20.18
N GLY A 22 18.92 -2.29 20.78
CA GLY A 22 19.37 -1.08 20.13
C GLY A 22 18.28 -0.34 19.33
N LYS A 23 17.01 -0.75 19.35
CA LYS A 23 15.92 -0.09 18.62
C LYS A 23 15.46 1.20 19.32
N ALA A 24 15.04 2.20 18.52
CA ALA A 24 14.55 3.47 19.05
C ALA A 24 13.24 3.31 19.83
N LYS A 25 13.17 3.89 21.04
CA LYS A 25 11.96 3.96 21.88
C LYS A 25 11.17 5.24 21.70
N GLN A 26 11.70 6.21 20.97
CA GLN A 26 11.09 7.53 20.78
C GLN A 26 11.11 7.88 19.30
N PHE A 27 10.07 8.57 18.86
CA PHE A 27 9.92 9.06 17.51
C PHE A 27 10.13 10.58 17.50
N GLN A 28 11.08 11.05 16.67
CA GLN A 28 11.43 12.47 16.55
C GLN A 28 11.32 12.89 15.09
N LEU A 29 10.08 13.13 14.62
CA LEU A 29 9.73 13.32 13.21
C LEU A 29 10.62 14.33 12.46
N PHE A 30 11.03 15.40 13.11
CA PHE A 30 11.84 16.46 12.49
C PHE A 30 13.35 16.24 12.62
N SER A 31 13.81 15.15 13.24
CA SER A 31 15.21 14.81 13.35
C SER A 31 15.67 14.01 12.13
N ILE A 32 16.87 14.30 11.61
CA ILE A 32 17.52 13.55 10.51
C ILE A 32 18.74 12.76 10.99
N ARG A 33 18.85 12.51 12.32
CA ARG A 33 20.01 11.85 12.92
C ARG A 33 20.10 10.39 12.55
N ARG A 34 21.33 9.93 12.36
CA ARG A 34 21.66 8.51 12.20
C ARG A 34 21.49 7.75 13.53
N PRO A 35 21.18 6.46 13.47
CA PRO A 35 20.76 5.68 12.30
C PRO A 35 19.25 5.80 12.04
N TYR A 36 18.42 6.02 13.10
CA TYR A 36 16.96 5.79 13.11
C TYR A 36 16.18 6.73 12.21
N MET A 37 16.25 8.03 12.48
CA MET A 37 15.41 9.00 11.78
C MET A 37 15.88 9.22 10.34
N ARG A 38 17.19 9.13 10.10
CA ARG A 38 17.71 9.18 8.73
C ARG A 38 17.21 7.98 7.91
N ALA A 39 17.30 6.77 8.43
CA ALA A 39 16.76 5.59 7.77
C ALA A 39 15.25 5.71 7.52
N PHE A 40 14.50 6.22 8.49
CA PHE A 40 13.08 6.50 8.37
C PHE A 40 12.77 7.47 7.22
N HIS A 41 13.43 8.64 7.20
CA HIS A 41 13.19 9.64 6.17
C HIS A 41 13.63 9.17 4.78
N THR A 42 14.77 8.50 4.70
CA THR A 42 15.26 7.91 3.45
C THR A 42 14.30 6.85 2.93
N SER A 43 13.84 5.94 3.80
CA SER A 43 12.92 4.86 3.44
C SER A 43 11.60 5.41 2.88
N ARG A 44 10.96 6.37 3.57
CA ARG A 44 9.70 6.97 3.11
C ARG A 44 9.85 7.74 1.79
N PHE A 45 10.96 8.48 1.65
CA PHE A 45 11.22 9.27 0.44
C PHE A 45 11.48 8.38 -0.77
N CYS A 46 12.30 7.33 -0.61
CA CYS A 46 12.54 6.36 -1.68
C CYS A 46 11.28 5.62 -2.09
N PHE A 47 10.42 5.27 -1.13
CA PHE A 47 9.14 4.63 -1.42
C PHE A 47 8.19 5.60 -2.14
N PHE A 48 8.12 6.87 -1.73
CA PHE A 48 7.38 7.92 -2.42
C PHE A 48 7.84 8.08 -3.88
N LEU A 49 9.15 8.17 -4.12
CA LEU A 49 9.70 8.28 -5.48
C LEU A 49 9.41 7.04 -6.33
N ALA A 50 9.54 5.85 -5.75
CA ALA A 50 9.22 4.60 -6.42
C ALA A 50 7.76 4.56 -6.89
N PHE A 51 6.82 4.98 -6.04
CA PHE A 51 5.39 5.02 -6.37
C PHE A 51 5.07 6.14 -7.37
N THR A 52 5.65 7.32 -7.21
CA THR A 52 5.52 8.41 -8.19
C THR A 52 5.96 7.95 -9.58
N SER A 53 7.06 7.21 -9.67
CA SER A 53 7.55 6.68 -10.95
C SER A 53 6.72 5.49 -11.44
N TRP A 54 6.30 4.58 -10.57
CA TRP A 54 5.47 3.43 -10.93
C TRP A 54 4.15 3.84 -11.57
N PHE A 55 3.50 4.87 -11.03
CA PHE A 55 2.27 5.43 -11.56
C PHE A 55 2.48 6.53 -12.61
N GLY A 56 3.74 6.93 -12.89
CA GLY A 56 4.09 8.10 -13.70
C GLY A 56 3.55 8.13 -15.12
N ILE A 57 3.31 6.97 -15.74
CA ILE A 57 2.72 6.86 -17.08
C ILE A 57 1.20 7.11 -17.05
N GLN A 58 0.51 6.79 -15.95
CA GLN A 58 -0.96 6.79 -15.90
C GLN A 58 -1.62 8.14 -16.27
N PRO A 59 -1.19 9.29 -15.73
CA PRO A 59 -1.77 10.57 -16.11
C PRO A 59 -1.56 10.96 -17.56
N LEU A 60 -0.56 10.38 -18.22
CA LEU A 60 -0.19 10.65 -19.61
C LEU A 60 -0.81 9.65 -20.60
N ILE A 61 -1.49 8.61 -20.11
CA ILE A 61 -2.12 7.56 -20.94
C ILE A 61 -3.00 8.13 -22.06
N PRO A 62 -3.89 9.14 -21.83
CA PRO A 62 -4.73 9.68 -22.92
C PRO A 62 -3.88 10.23 -24.09
N THR A 63 -2.80 10.93 -23.81
CA THR A 63 -1.87 11.44 -24.82
C THR A 63 -1.15 10.30 -25.54
N ILE A 64 -0.64 9.32 -24.79
CA ILE A 64 0.08 8.16 -25.33
C ILE A 64 -0.86 7.31 -26.20
N MET A 65 -2.11 7.10 -25.80
CA MET A 65 -3.11 6.38 -26.58
C MET A 65 -3.37 7.04 -27.93
N LYS A 66 -3.54 8.37 -27.92
CA LYS A 66 -3.75 9.16 -29.15
C LYS A 66 -2.58 9.04 -30.11
N GLU A 67 -1.36 9.21 -29.59
CA GLU A 67 -0.13 9.22 -30.40
C GLU A 67 0.22 7.84 -30.96
N LEU A 68 0.09 6.79 -30.16
CA LEU A 68 0.46 5.43 -30.54
C LEU A 68 -0.73 4.59 -31.04
N LYS A 69 -1.93 5.19 -31.15
CA LYS A 69 -3.17 4.54 -31.59
C LYS A 69 -3.47 3.26 -30.79
N LEU A 70 -3.30 3.32 -29.46
CA LEU A 70 -3.50 2.17 -28.57
C LEU A 70 -4.97 1.91 -28.32
N SER A 71 -5.34 0.63 -28.21
CA SER A 71 -6.67 0.22 -27.79
C SER A 71 -6.86 0.38 -26.26
N LYS A 72 -8.11 0.46 -25.81
CA LYS A 72 -8.46 0.43 -24.37
C LYS A 72 -7.97 -0.86 -23.72
N THR A 73 -8.02 -1.97 -24.45
CA THR A 73 -7.56 -3.29 -24.01
C THR A 73 -6.06 -3.31 -23.77
N ASP A 74 -5.25 -2.66 -24.63
CA ASP A 74 -3.80 -2.55 -24.44
C ASP A 74 -3.46 -1.82 -23.14
N VAL A 75 -4.15 -0.72 -22.87
CA VAL A 75 -3.97 0.06 -21.64
C VAL A 75 -4.35 -0.76 -20.40
N ALA A 76 -5.52 -1.42 -20.43
CA ALA A 76 -5.97 -2.26 -19.32
C ALA A 76 -4.99 -3.41 -19.05
N ASN A 77 -4.59 -4.15 -20.08
CA ASN A 77 -3.62 -5.24 -19.97
C ASN A 77 -2.26 -4.77 -19.47
N SER A 78 -1.82 -3.58 -19.86
CA SER A 78 -0.58 -2.98 -19.35
C SER A 78 -0.65 -2.69 -17.85
N GLY A 79 -1.80 -2.24 -17.35
CA GLY A 79 -2.07 -2.05 -15.93
C GLY A 79 -2.01 -3.36 -15.14
N ILE A 80 -2.70 -4.39 -15.63
CA ILE A 80 -2.69 -5.74 -15.05
C ILE A 80 -1.27 -6.29 -15.01
N ALA A 81 -0.51 -6.20 -16.10
CA ALA A 81 0.87 -6.67 -16.18
C ALA A 81 1.76 -6.01 -15.12
N SER A 82 1.63 -4.70 -14.92
CA SER A 82 2.40 -3.95 -13.93
C SER A 82 2.12 -4.41 -12.50
N VAL A 83 0.85 -4.66 -12.15
CA VAL A 83 0.46 -5.13 -10.81
C VAL A 83 0.86 -6.60 -10.62
N ALA A 84 0.69 -7.44 -11.63
CA ALA A 84 1.07 -8.86 -11.58
C ALA A 84 2.58 -9.03 -11.33
N ALA A 85 3.42 -8.25 -12.02
CA ALA A 85 4.86 -8.21 -11.78
C ALA A 85 5.19 -7.84 -10.33
N THR A 86 4.48 -6.88 -9.77
CA THR A 86 4.67 -6.45 -8.39
C THR A 86 4.35 -7.55 -7.38
N ILE A 87 3.33 -8.40 -7.63
CA ILE A 87 2.98 -9.53 -6.76
C ILE A 87 4.17 -10.49 -6.66
N GLY A 88 4.65 -10.97 -7.81
CA GLY A 88 5.80 -11.89 -7.86
C GLY A 88 7.04 -11.30 -7.19
N LEU A 89 7.32 -10.03 -7.49
CA LEU A 89 8.49 -9.35 -6.96
C LEU A 89 8.45 -9.16 -5.43
N ARG A 90 7.29 -8.82 -4.85
CA ARG A 90 7.15 -8.67 -3.38
C ARG A 90 7.49 -9.97 -2.64
N ILE A 91 7.15 -11.12 -3.21
CA ILE A 91 7.48 -12.43 -2.65
C ILE A 91 9.00 -12.65 -2.66
N ILE A 92 9.69 -12.26 -3.74
CA ILE A 92 11.14 -12.41 -3.90
C ILE A 92 11.91 -11.40 -3.04
N VAL A 93 11.48 -10.15 -3.01
CA VAL A 93 12.13 -9.05 -2.29
C VAL A 93 12.12 -9.27 -0.77
N GLY A 94 11.10 -9.93 -0.22
CA GLY A 94 11.04 -10.24 1.21
C GLY A 94 12.27 -11.00 1.72
N PRO A 95 12.56 -12.20 1.21
CA PRO A 95 13.78 -12.97 1.54
C PRO A 95 15.08 -12.22 1.25
N LEU A 96 15.12 -11.45 0.16
CA LEU A 96 16.30 -10.64 -0.18
C LEU A 96 16.57 -9.55 0.86
N CYS A 97 15.54 -8.91 1.41
CA CYS A 97 15.68 -7.95 2.52
C CYS A 97 16.25 -8.62 3.77
N ASP A 98 15.77 -9.81 4.12
CA ASP A 98 16.28 -10.57 5.27
C ASP A 98 17.76 -10.98 5.08
N ARG A 99 18.21 -11.24 3.84
CA ARG A 99 19.57 -11.67 3.53
C ARG A 99 20.55 -10.51 3.36
N PHE A 100 20.21 -9.50 2.56
CA PHE A 100 21.13 -8.44 2.11
C PHE A 100 20.93 -7.11 2.80
N GLY A 101 19.83 -6.94 3.53
CA GLY A 101 19.43 -5.70 4.20
C GLY A 101 18.58 -4.77 3.33
N PRO A 102 17.78 -3.89 3.98
CA PRO A 102 16.78 -3.08 3.29
C PRO A 102 17.39 -2.01 2.39
N ARG A 103 18.51 -1.40 2.78
CA ARG A 103 19.16 -0.32 2.06
C ARG A 103 19.59 -0.73 0.65
N LYS A 104 20.29 -1.88 0.55
CA LYS A 104 20.79 -2.41 -0.73
C LYS A 104 19.64 -2.81 -1.64
N ILE A 105 18.60 -3.46 -1.07
CA ILE A 105 17.45 -3.91 -1.84
C ILE A 105 16.62 -2.71 -2.34
N MET A 106 16.41 -1.68 -1.51
CA MET A 106 15.75 -0.45 -1.93
C MET A 106 16.52 0.22 -3.08
N SER A 107 17.84 0.33 -2.96
CA SER A 107 18.69 0.88 -4.03
C SER A 107 18.56 0.07 -5.33
N ALA A 108 18.67 -1.26 -5.25
CA ALA A 108 18.54 -2.12 -6.41
C ALA A 108 17.18 -1.94 -7.12
N LEU A 109 16.08 -1.86 -6.36
CA LEU A 109 14.74 -1.66 -6.93
C LEU A 109 14.60 -0.29 -7.63
N LEU A 110 15.12 0.78 -7.02
CA LEU A 110 15.09 2.11 -7.63
C LEU A 110 15.94 2.16 -8.92
N LEU A 111 17.13 1.59 -8.90
CA LEU A 111 18.02 1.55 -10.06
C LEU A 111 17.46 0.67 -11.19
N THR A 112 17.01 -0.54 -10.88
CA THR A 112 16.45 -1.45 -11.89
C THR A 112 15.13 -0.95 -12.46
N GLY A 113 14.27 -0.33 -11.64
CA GLY A 113 13.00 0.22 -12.09
C GLY A 113 13.11 1.55 -12.83
N SER A 114 14.19 2.32 -12.61
CA SER A 114 14.44 3.56 -13.36
C SER A 114 14.78 3.32 -14.83
N ILE A 115 15.39 2.17 -15.15
CA ILE A 115 15.76 1.82 -16.53
C ILE A 115 14.54 1.70 -17.44
N PRO A 116 13.55 0.82 -17.18
CA PRO A 116 12.37 0.72 -18.02
C PRO A 116 11.57 2.03 -18.05
N MET A 117 11.53 2.78 -16.95
CA MET A 117 10.86 4.08 -16.93
C MET A 117 11.55 5.09 -17.88
N ALA A 118 12.88 5.14 -17.90
CA ALA A 118 13.63 5.98 -18.84
C ALA A 118 13.43 5.55 -20.31
N LEU A 119 13.25 4.26 -20.55
CA LEU A 119 13.00 3.69 -21.88
C LEU A 119 11.54 3.82 -22.33
N ALA A 120 10.65 4.36 -21.51
CA ALA A 120 9.23 4.49 -21.85
C ALA A 120 8.98 5.28 -23.15
N GLY A 121 9.83 6.25 -23.46
CA GLY A 121 9.76 7.02 -24.72
C GLY A 121 10.03 6.20 -25.99
N LEU A 122 10.51 4.96 -25.91
CA LEU A 122 10.79 4.08 -27.04
C LEU A 122 9.61 3.19 -27.45
N ILE A 123 8.49 3.25 -26.73
CA ILE A 123 7.29 2.45 -27.03
C ILE A 123 6.71 2.86 -28.38
N LYS A 124 6.31 1.85 -29.18
CA LYS A 124 5.71 2.06 -30.50
C LYS A 124 4.31 1.43 -30.66
N ASN A 125 3.93 0.52 -29.75
CA ASN A 125 2.67 -0.23 -29.83
C ASN A 125 2.19 -0.71 -28.46
N GLY A 126 1.00 -1.32 -28.41
CA GLY A 126 0.38 -1.83 -27.18
C GLY A 126 1.19 -2.92 -26.49
N THR A 127 1.77 -3.84 -27.25
CA THR A 127 2.63 -4.91 -26.69
C THR A 127 3.86 -4.30 -26.01
N GLY A 128 4.49 -3.30 -26.62
CA GLY A 128 5.61 -2.56 -26.03
C GLY A 128 5.22 -1.89 -24.72
N LEU A 129 4.01 -1.31 -24.62
CA LEU A 129 3.50 -0.72 -23.39
C LEU A 129 3.29 -1.80 -22.29
N ILE A 130 2.71 -2.95 -22.63
CA ILE A 130 2.49 -4.06 -21.69
C ILE A 130 3.81 -4.56 -21.12
N VAL A 131 4.78 -4.85 -21.98
CA VAL A 131 6.12 -5.33 -21.58
C VAL A 131 6.85 -4.29 -20.73
N LEU A 132 6.82 -3.03 -21.14
CA LEU A 132 7.46 -1.96 -20.38
C LEU A 132 6.84 -1.83 -18.99
N ARG A 133 5.51 -1.80 -18.86
CA ARG A 133 4.81 -1.66 -17.59
C ARG A 133 5.00 -2.87 -16.67
N LEU A 134 5.20 -4.06 -17.24
CA LEU A 134 5.63 -5.24 -16.47
C LEU A 134 6.95 -4.96 -15.75
N PHE A 135 7.95 -4.40 -16.45
CA PHE A 135 9.24 -4.08 -15.85
C PHE A 135 9.20 -2.87 -14.93
N ILE A 136 8.40 -1.85 -15.22
CA ILE A 136 8.17 -0.71 -14.29
C ILE A 136 7.51 -1.19 -12.98
N GLY A 137 6.72 -2.25 -13.01
CA GLY A 137 6.14 -2.90 -11.83
C GLY A 137 7.16 -3.31 -10.75
N VAL A 138 8.45 -3.39 -11.09
CA VAL A 138 9.56 -3.61 -10.13
C VAL A 138 9.57 -2.54 -9.04
N LEU A 139 9.22 -1.29 -9.36
CA LEU A 139 9.16 -0.19 -8.40
C LEU A 139 8.10 -0.41 -7.30
N GLY A 140 7.02 -1.13 -7.60
CA GLY A 140 6.00 -1.52 -6.62
C GLY A 140 6.51 -2.46 -5.52
N GLY A 141 7.67 -3.11 -5.74
CA GLY A 141 8.39 -3.90 -4.73
C GLY A 141 9.03 -3.07 -3.62
N ALA A 142 9.23 -1.75 -3.82
CA ALA A 142 9.85 -0.84 -2.84
C ALA A 142 9.10 -0.75 -1.51
N PHE A 143 7.83 -1.12 -1.48
CA PHE A 143 7.04 -1.24 -0.25
C PHE A 143 7.66 -2.20 0.77
N VAL A 144 8.18 -3.34 0.33
CA VAL A 144 8.72 -4.39 1.22
C VAL A 144 9.96 -3.94 1.99
N PRO A 145 11.04 -3.46 1.33
CA PRO A 145 12.20 -2.95 2.05
C PRO A 145 11.86 -1.72 2.90
N CYS A 146 10.89 -0.90 2.50
CA CYS A 146 10.44 0.26 3.26
C CYS A 146 9.84 -0.17 4.62
N GLN A 147 8.89 -1.10 4.64
CA GLN A 147 8.26 -1.61 5.86
C GLN A 147 9.24 -2.40 6.72
N PHE A 148 10.07 -3.21 6.09
CA PHE A 148 11.11 -3.97 6.78
C PHE A 148 12.11 -3.05 7.49
N TRP A 149 12.62 -2.03 6.79
CA TRP A 149 13.60 -1.08 7.31
C TRP A 149 13.09 -0.37 8.55
N THR A 150 11.86 0.11 8.50
CA THR A 150 11.23 0.78 9.63
C THR A 150 11.01 -0.19 10.79
N SER A 151 10.58 -1.42 10.53
CA SER A 151 10.34 -2.44 11.56
C SER A 151 11.59 -2.84 12.34
N ILE A 152 12.77 -2.77 11.74
CA ILE A 152 14.03 -3.09 12.43
C ILE A 152 14.61 -1.89 13.21
N MET A 153 14.27 -0.66 12.81
CA MET A 153 14.77 0.57 13.45
C MET A 153 14.02 0.94 14.73
N PHE A 154 12.71 0.67 14.81
CA PHE A 154 11.85 1.11 15.91
C PHE A 154 11.37 -0.05 16.76
N ASN A 155 11.19 0.23 18.07
CA ASN A 155 10.76 -0.78 19.02
C ASN A 155 9.24 -1.01 18.98
N SER A 156 8.79 -2.05 19.70
CA SER A 156 7.42 -2.52 19.76
C SER A 156 6.37 -1.47 20.20
N LYS A 157 6.77 -0.41 20.91
CA LYS A 157 5.84 0.60 21.42
C LYS A 157 5.42 1.63 20.37
N ILE A 158 6.22 1.80 19.31
CA ILE A 158 6.06 2.87 18.31
C ILE A 158 6.18 2.36 16.87
N VAL A 159 6.43 1.07 16.67
CA VAL A 159 6.62 0.49 15.33
C VAL A 159 5.36 0.59 14.46
N GLY A 160 4.18 0.54 15.07
CA GLY A 160 2.92 0.68 14.36
C GLY A 160 2.79 2.06 13.72
N THR A 161 2.99 3.12 14.49
CA THR A 161 2.99 4.50 13.98
C THR A 161 4.10 4.72 12.94
N ALA A 162 5.31 4.20 13.19
CA ALA A 162 6.44 4.37 12.27
C ALA A 162 6.18 3.69 10.91
N ASN A 163 5.72 2.44 10.90
CA ASN A 163 5.38 1.70 9.68
C ASN A 163 4.22 2.34 8.92
N ALA A 164 3.20 2.79 9.64
CA ALA A 164 2.04 3.44 9.06
C ALA A 164 2.39 4.78 8.39
N LEU A 165 3.20 5.62 9.06
CA LEU A 165 3.68 6.88 8.49
C LEU A 165 4.49 6.66 7.20
N VAL A 166 5.44 5.73 7.24
CA VAL A 166 6.28 5.41 6.07
C VAL A 166 5.44 4.87 4.92
N GLY A 167 4.47 3.98 5.21
CA GLY A 167 3.57 3.43 4.21
C GLY A 167 2.66 4.49 3.60
N GLY A 168 2.04 5.35 4.40
CA GLY A 168 1.17 6.42 3.93
C GLY A 168 1.91 7.43 3.03
N TRP A 169 3.09 7.88 3.46
CA TRP A 169 3.91 8.77 2.63
C TRP A 169 4.36 8.14 1.31
N GLY A 170 4.60 6.83 1.29
CA GLY A 170 4.92 6.12 0.06
C GLY A 170 3.72 6.06 -0.90
N ASN A 171 2.56 5.65 -0.40
CA ASN A 171 1.32 5.59 -1.19
C ASN A 171 0.89 6.97 -1.71
N LEU A 172 1.14 8.04 -0.94
CA LEU A 172 0.94 9.42 -1.40
C LEU A 172 1.64 9.70 -2.74
N GLY A 173 2.79 9.05 -3.02
CA GLY A 173 3.51 9.16 -4.30
C GLY A 173 2.63 8.82 -5.50
N GLY A 174 1.76 7.81 -5.37
CA GLY A 174 0.79 7.46 -6.41
C GLY A 174 -0.21 8.58 -6.69
N GLY A 175 -0.78 9.20 -5.65
CA GLY A 175 -1.67 10.36 -5.79
C GLY A 175 -0.95 11.61 -6.31
N PHE A 176 0.24 11.87 -5.79
CA PHE A 176 1.08 13.01 -6.21
C PHE A 176 1.41 12.98 -7.70
N THR A 177 1.55 11.80 -8.26
CA THR A 177 1.82 11.60 -9.70
C THR A 177 0.80 12.31 -10.59
N PHE A 178 -0.49 12.31 -10.21
CA PHE A 178 -1.55 12.96 -11.00
C PHE A 178 -1.46 14.49 -11.01
N LEU A 179 -0.71 15.09 -10.10
CA LEU A 179 -0.34 16.51 -10.12
C LEU A 179 1.00 16.73 -10.83
N PHE A 180 1.98 15.90 -10.51
CA PHE A 180 3.37 16.08 -10.92
C PHE A 180 3.59 15.84 -12.43
N MET A 181 3.07 14.73 -12.96
CA MET A 181 3.33 14.37 -14.37
C MET A 181 2.66 15.32 -15.37
N PRO A 182 1.37 15.72 -15.20
CA PRO A 182 0.79 16.74 -16.07
C PRO A 182 1.51 18.09 -15.99
N ALA A 183 1.97 18.50 -14.78
CA ALA A 183 2.72 19.74 -14.61
C ALA A 183 4.04 19.72 -15.40
N ILE A 184 4.80 18.61 -15.30
CA ILE A 184 6.03 18.45 -16.11
C ILE A 184 5.72 18.44 -17.60
N PHE A 185 4.69 17.71 -18.01
CA PHE A 185 4.27 17.63 -19.41
C PHE A 185 3.95 19.02 -19.97
N GLN A 186 3.18 19.84 -19.24
CA GLN A 186 2.89 21.21 -19.64
C GLN A 186 4.13 22.11 -19.65
N LEU A 187 5.02 21.95 -18.68
CA LEU A 187 6.28 22.70 -18.63
C LEU A 187 7.15 22.42 -19.86
N VAL A 188 7.25 21.15 -20.26
CA VAL A 188 8.01 20.74 -21.46
C VAL A 188 7.36 21.26 -22.73
N LYS A 189 6.02 21.25 -22.83
CA LYS A 189 5.28 21.90 -23.95
C LYS A 189 5.54 23.41 -24.00
N PHE A 190 5.52 24.08 -22.87
CA PHE A 190 5.81 25.50 -22.77
C PHE A 190 7.24 25.84 -23.24
N ALA A 191 8.18 24.91 -23.01
CA ALA A 191 9.56 25.01 -23.52
C ALA A 191 9.71 24.77 -25.04
N GLY A 192 8.58 24.55 -25.76
CA GLY A 192 8.56 24.43 -27.23
C GLY A 192 8.52 23.00 -27.77
N ALA A 193 8.40 21.96 -26.89
CA ALA A 193 8.25 20.59 -27.36
C ALA A 193 6.81 20.33 -27.84
N ASP A 194 6.67 19.53 -28.91
CA ASP A 194 5.39 18.98 -29.34
C ASP A 194 4.84 17.94 -28.33
N GLU A 195 3.59 17.52 -28.48
CA GLU A 195 2.96 16.56 -27.55
C GLU A 195 3.69 15.23 -27.52
N PHE A 196 4.20 14.78 -28.67
CA PHE A 196 4.93 13.51 -28.80
C PHE A 196 6.27 13.52 -28.07
N LEU A 197 7.03 14.59 -28.16
CA LEU A 197 8.29 14.73 -27.44
C LEU A 197 8.07 15.05 -25.96
N ALA A 198 7.03 15.83 -25.63
CA ALA A 198 6.77 16.28 -24.27
C ALA A 198 6.49 15.12 -23.32
N TRP A 199 5.65 14.14 -23.68
CA TRP A 199 5.40 13.00 -22.77
C TRP A 199 6.63 12.11 -22.61
N LYS A 200 7.45 11.95 -23.65
CA LYS A 200 8.70 11.17 -23.58
C LYS A 200 9.70 11.78 -22.61
N ILE A 201 9.88 13.10 -22.67
CA ILE A 201 10.75 13.84 -21.74
C ILE A 201 10.17 13.77 -20.33
N ALA A 202 8.85 13.94 -20.17
CA ALA A 202 8.21 13.93 -18.88
C ALA A 202 8.45 12.63 -18.10
N VAL A 203 8.45 11.46 -18.75
CA VAL A 203 8.69 10.16 -18.08
C VAL A 203 10.14 9.92 -17.70
N ILE A 204 11.10 10.60 -18.35
CA ILE A 204 12.54 10.48 -18.03
C ILE A 204 12.85 11.15 -16.69
N ILE A 205 12.16 12.23 -16.33
CA ILE A 205 12.44 13.01 -15.11
C ILE A 205 12.30 12.17 -13.82
N PRO A 206 11.17 11.49 -13.54
CA PRO A 206 11.07 10.62 -12.37
C PRO A 206 12.05 9.44 -12.42
N ALA A 207 12.41 8.92 -13.62
CA ALA A 207 13.42 7.89 -13.77
C ALA A 207 14.80 8.37 -13.27
N LEU A 208 15.21 9.56 -13.69
CA LEU A 208 16.47 10.17 -13.24
C LEU A 208 16.50 10.41 -11.74
N ILE A 209 15.39 10.92 -11.17
CA ILE A 209 15.27 11.14 -9.72
C ILE A 209 15.39 9.82 -8.96
N CYS A 210 14.75 8.74 -9.44
CA CYS A 210 14.88 7.40 -8.84
C CYS A 210 16.32 6.87 -8.94
N CYS A 211 16.99 7.06 -10.07
CA CYS A 211 18.38 6.65 -10.25
C CYS A 211 19.30 7.37 -9.26
N ILE A 212 19.20 8.69 -9.16
CA ILE A 212 19.99 9.51 -8.22
C ILE A 212 19.71 9.07 -6.78
N ALA A 213 18.44 8.90 -6.41
CA ALA A 213 18.06 8.45 -5.07
C ALA A 213 18.64 7.04 -4.78
N GLY A 214 18.53 6.11 -5.74
CA GLY A 214 19.07 4.75 -5.62
C GLY A 214 20.57 4.70 -5.34
N VAL A 215 21.35 5.57 -5.99
CA VAL A 215 22.79 5.71 -5.74
C VAL A 215 23.03 6.37 -4.37
N THR A 216 22.34 7.48 -4.10
CA THR A 216 22.55 8.31 -2.90
C THR A 216 22.33 7.52 -1.61
N ILE A 217 21.30 6.66 -1.54
CA ILE A 217 21.00 5.92 -0.32
C ILE A 217 22.08 4.92 0.09
N LEU A 218 22.89 4.43 -0.85
CA LEU A 218 24.00 3.52 -0.54
C LEU A 218 25.05 4.17 0.37
N PHE A 219 25.20 5.51 0.28
CA PHE A 219 26.21 6.26 1.02
C PHE A 219 25.64 7.01 2.22
N THR A 220 24.35 7.34 2.21
CA THR A 220 23.77 8.27 3.18
C THR A 220 23.05 7.60 4.35
N SER A 221 22.61 6.36 4.24
CA SER A 221 21.78 5.68 5.25
C SER A 221 22.42 4.45 5.85
N ASP A 222 21.86 3.99 6.97
CA ASP A 222 22.29 2.80 7.70
C ASP A 222 21.24 1.69 7.55
N ASP A 223 21.65 0.42 7.44
CA ASP A 223 20.75 -0.72 7.27
C ASP A 223 19.97 -1.08 8.55
N CYS A 224 20.62 -0.94 9.72
CA CYS A 224 20.09 -1.33 11.01
C CYS A 224 20.61 -0.38 12.12
N PRO A 225 20.10 -0.48 13.36
CA PRO A 225 20.57 0.34 14.49
C PRO A 225 22.07 0.33 14.73
N GLN A 226 22.75 -0.78 14.35
CA GLN A 226 24.19 -0.98 14.49
C GLN A 226 24.99 -0.50 13.26
N GLY A 227 24.33 0.05 12.24
CA GLY A 227 24.94 0.52 11.00
C GLY A 227 24.79 -0.47 9.83
N PRO A 228 25.89 -1.01 9.26
CA PRO A 228 25.83 -1.94 8.14
C PRO A 228 25.13 -3.26 8.51
N TRP A 229 24.43 -3.88 7.55
CA TRP A 229 23.66 -5.11 7.75
C TRP A 229 24.43 -6.27 8.38
N ARG A 230 25.73 -6.35 8.10
CA ARG A 230 26.62 -7.37 8.68
C ARG A 230 26.79 -7.27 10.20
N LYS A 231 26.59 -6.07 10.77
CA LYS A 231 26.72 -5.79 12.21
C LYS A 231 25.40 -5.92 12.98
N ARG A 232 24.32 -6.41 12.33
CA ARG A 232 23.02 -6.54 13.00
C ARG A 232 23.08 -7.53 14.16
N ILE A 233 22.42 -7.19 15.25
CA ILE A 233 22.16 -8.12 16.35
C ILE A 233 21.05 -9.06 15.87
N LEU A 234 21.38 -10.34 15.72
CA LEU A 234 20.37 -11.36 15.50
C LEU A 234 19.57 -11.50 16.78
N PRO A 235 18.22 -11.64 16.72
CA PRO A 235 17.45 -12.04 17.88
C PRO A 235 18.09 -13.33 18.44
N GLU A 236 18.35 -13.34 19.77
CA GLU A 236 18.82 -14.55 20.45
C GLU A 236 17.93 -15.72 20.00
N ARG A 237 18.56 -16.76 19.46
CA ARG A 237 17.91 -18.06 19.39
C ARG A 237 17.57 -18.37 20.83
N THR A 238 16.29 -18.41 21.16
CA THR A 238 15.85 -18.93 22.47
C THR A 238 16.56 -20.25 22.67
N ASN A 239 17.27 -20.40 23.79
CA ASN A 239 18.17 -21.50 24.14
C ASN A 239 17.51 -22.90 24.19
N LEU A 240 16.43 -23.12 23.44
CA LEU A 240 15.84 -24.44 23.20
C LEU A 240 16.63 -25.25 22.15
N ASP A 241 17.53 -24.61 21.37
CA ASP A 241 18.32 -25.30 20.33
C ASP A 241 19.72 -25.71 20.82
N THR A 242 20.12 -25.34 22.04
CA THR A 242 21.44 -25.64 22.59
C THR A 242 21.46 -26.55 23.84
N ALA A 243 20.31 -27.02 24.28
CA ALA A 243 20.21 -27.90 25.44
C ALA A 243 20.07 -29.39 25.04
N VAL A 244 20.96 -29.88 24.18
CA VAL A 244 21.12 -31.32 23.99
C VAL A 244 22.62 -31.61 23.69
N ILE A 245 23.48 -31.51 24.68
CA ILE A 245 24.69 -32.36 24.80
C ILE A 245 24.87 -32.55 26.32
N GLY A 246 24.29 -33.61 26.83
CA GLY A 246 24.47 -34.12 28.17
C GLY A 246 23.85 -35.52 28.19
N GLU A 247 24.68 -36.53 28.20
CA GLU A 247 24.30 -37.93 28.30
C GLU A 247 23.59 -38.21 29.62
N GLU A 248 22.58 -39.08 29.53
CA GLU A 248 21.74 -39.73 30.53
C GLU A 248 20.30 -39.22 30.59
N GLU A 249 19.45 -39.94 29.80
CA GLU A 249 18.01 -40.20 30.08
C GLU A 249 17.30 -40.67 28.80
N SER A 250 17.41 -41.95 28.48
CA SER A 250 16.98 -42.50 27.16
C SER A 250 15.45 -42.80 27.04
N LEU A 251 14.67 -42.64 28.07
CA LEU A 251 13.20 -42.90 28.00
C LEU A 251 12.32 -41.67 28.24
N GLN A 252 12.78 -40.60 28.94
CA GLN A 252 12.10 -39.32 29.01
C GLN A 252 12.38 -38.44 27.77
N SER A 253 13.48 -38.69 27.07
CA SER A 253 13.94 -37.98 25.87
C SER A 253 13.01 -38.13 24.67
N GLU A 254 12.37 -39.31 24.47
CA GLU A 254 11.51 -39.52 23.28
C GLU A 254 10.15 -38.85 23.38
N LYS A 255 9.56 -38.84 24.57
CA LYS A 255 8.32 -38.07 24.83
C LYS A 255 8.53 -36.56 24.75
N SER A 256 9.69 -36.08 25.26
CA SER A 256 10.10 -34.68 25.17
C SER A 256 10.39 -34.25 23.72
N LYS A 257 11.09 -35.09 22.95
CA LYS A 257 11.40 -34.84 21.54
C LYS A 257 10.12 -34.85 20.67
N ASN A 258 9.19 -35.76 20.91
CA ASN A 258 7.91 -35.80 20.23
C ASN A 258 7.04 -34.60 20.59
N TYR A 259 7.00 -34.18 21.87
CA TYR A 259 6.27 -32.98 22.31
C TYR A 259 6.88 -31.72 21.70
N ASP A 260 8.20 -31.57 21.66
CA ASP A 260 8.89 -30.45 21.01
C ASP A 260 8.69 -30.44 19.49
N PHE A 261 8.68 -31.60 18.84
CA PHE A 261 8.42 -31.71 17.40
C PHE A 261 6.97 -31.33 17.08
N GLU A 262 6.02 -31.79 17.85
CA GLU A 262 4.61 -31.50 17.67
C GLU A 262 4.31 -30.01 17.99
N TYR A 263 4.91 -29.44 19.04
CA TYR A 263 4.85 -28.03 19.36
C TYR A 263 5.43 -27.14 18.25
N ARG A 264 6.60 -27.51 17.71
CA ARG A 264 7.23 -26.78 16.57
C ARG A 264 6.37 -26.88 15.31
N ARG A 265 5.80 -28.04 15.02
CA ARG A 265 4.90 -28.26 13.90
C ARG A 265 3.63 -27.42 14.03
N GLN A 266 3.02 -27.42 15.20
CA GLN A 266 1.81 -26.64 15.50
C GLN A 266 2.11 -25.14 15.47
N SER A 267 3.22 -24.68 16.02
CA SER A 267 3.65 -23.28 15.98
C SER A 267 3.87 -22.78 14.53
N ASN A 268 4.43 -23.62 13.67
CA ASN A 268 4.61 -23.30 12.25
C ASN A 268 3.26 -23.23 11.50
N ALA A 269 2.33 -24.15 11.79
CA ALA A 269 1.00 -24.14 11.18
C ALA A 269 0.21 -22.86 11.54
N TRP A 270 0.23 -22.44 12.81
CA TRP A 270 -0.39 -21.19 13.25
C TRP A 270 0.25 -19.95 12.61
N THR A 271 1.56 -19.96 12.40
CA THR A 271 2.26 -18.87 11.71
C THR A 271 1.78 -18.78 10.26
N VAL A 272 1.66 -19.90 9.55
CA VAL A 272 1.17 -19.94 8.16
C VAL A 272 -0.27 -19.46 8.08
N SER A 273 -1.16 -19.92 8.96
CA SER A 273 -2.55 -19.48 9.02
C SER A 273 -2.66 -17.98 9.29
N THR A 274 -1.90 -17.44 10.25
CA THR A 274 -1.86 -16.00 10.56
C THR A 274 -1.40 -15.19 9.36
N VAL A 275 -0.34 -15.62 8.66
CA VAL A 275 0.15 -14.94 7.45
C VAL A 275 -0.91 -14.95 6.37
N PHE A 276 -1.57 -16.09 6.13
CA PHE A 276 -2.64 -16.20 5.14
C PHE A 276 -3.81 -15.25 5.46
N ILE A 277 -4.27 -15.21 6.71
CA ILE A 277 -5.33 -14.28 7.14
C ILE A 277 -4.91 -12.83 6.90
N LEU A 278 -3.69 -12.45 7.27
CA LEU A 278 -3.17 -11.10 7.03
C LEU A 278 -3.05 -10.77 5.52
N CYS A 279 -2.70 -11.74 4.66
CA CYS A 279 -2.71 -11.56 3.22
C CYS A 279 -4.12 -11.27 2.69
N VAL A 280 -5.13 -12.03 3.14
CA VAL A 280 -6.53 -11.81 2.78
C VAL A 280 -6.99 -10.44 3.28
N GLN A 281 -6.75 -10.11 4.54
CA GLN A 281 -7.16 -8.82 5.13
C GLN A 281 -6.44 -7.64 4.48
N TYR A 282 -5.20 -7.80 4.07
CA TYR A 282 -4.49 -6.74 3.33
C TYR A 282 -5.03 -6.60 1.91
N GLY A 283 -5.55 -7.67 1.30
CA GLY A 283 -6.32 -7.63 0.06
C GLY A 283 -7.67 -6.92 0.21
N LEU A 284 -8.23 -6.94 1.43
CA LEU A 284 -9.49 -6.28 1.77
C LEU A 284 -9.33 -4.80 2.14
N CYS A 285 -8.14 -4.30 2.49
CA CYS A 285 -7.88 -2.87 2.73
C CYS A 285 -7.00 -2.26 1.63
N PHE A 286 -5.75 -2.66 1.48
CA PHE A 286 -4.87 -2.12 0.43
C PHE A 286 -5.37 -2.45 -0.98
N GLY A 287 -5.94 -3.66 -1.17
CA GLY A 287 -6.57 -4.03 -2.45
C GLY A 287 -7.76 -3.14 -2.77
N VAL A 288 -8.58 -2.81 -1.78
CA VAL A 288 -9.70 -1.86 -1.89
C VAL A 288 -9.19 -0.45 -2.18
N GLU A 289 -8.11 0.01 -1.50
CA GLU A 289 -7.51 1.31 -1.78
C GLU A 289 -7.08 1.45 -3.25
N ILE A 290 -6.32 0.49 -3.75
CA ILE A 290 -5.80 0.52 -5.13
C ILE A 290 -6.93 0.44 -6.15
N ALA A 291 -7.91 -0.45 -5.94
CA ALA A 291 -9.05 -0.60 -6.82
C ALA A 291 -9.93 0.67 -6.82
N THR A 292 -10.22 1.23 -5.64
CA THR A 292 -10.99 2.47 -5.51
C THR A 292 -10.29 3.63 -6.21
N ASN A 293 -8.99 3.83 -5.99
CA ASN A 293 -8.22 4.86 -6.70
C ASN A 293 -8.27 4.71 -8.23
N THR A 294 -8.45 3.48 -8.72
CA THR A 294 -8.54 3.21 -10.16
C THR A 294 -9.92 3.57 -10.73
N VAL A 295 -10.99 3.27 -10.00
CA VAL A 295 -12.36 3.31 -10.53
C VAL A 295 -13.20 4.49 -10.02
N LEU A 296 -12.79 5.16 -8.94
CA LEU A 296 -13.61 6.15 -8.22
C LEU A 296 -14.05 7.32 -9.12
N ASN A 297 -13.16 7.80 -9.97
CA ASN A 297 -13.49 8.85 -10.92
C ASN A 297 -14.66 8.43 -11.85
N LEU A 298 -14.56 7.25 -12.45
CA LEU A 298 -15.61 6.69 -13.29
C LEU A 298 -16.89 6.43 -12.51
N TYR A 299 -16.77 5.87 -11.29
CA TYR A 299 -17.92 5.67 -10.41
C TYR A 299 -18.71 6.95 -10.18
N LEU A 300 -18.04 8.07 -9.87
CA LEU A 300 -18.68 9.36 -9.63
C LEU A 300 -19.43 9.86 -10.87
N LEU A 301 -18.84 9.69 -12.06
CA LEU A 301 -19.47 10.06 -13.32
C LEU A 301 -20.69 9.19 -13.65
N TYR A 302 -20.65 7.89 -13.36
CA TYR A 302 -21.77 6.98 -13.61
C TYR A 302 -22.88 7.07 -12.55
N LYS A 303 -22.53 7.40 -11.29
CA LYS A 303 -23.49 7.45 -10.18
C LYS A 303 -24.34 8.71 -10.20
N PHE A 304 -23.74 9.88 -10.49
CA PHE A 304 -24.41 11.17 -10.43
C PHE A 304 -24.79 11.65 -11.84
N LYS A 305 -25.90 11.09 -12.36
CA LYS A 305 -26.49 11.45 -13.66
C LYS A 305 -27.57 12.48 -13.51
N ILE A 306 -27.77 13.28 -14.57
CA ILE A 306 -28.89 14.23 -14.68
C ILE A 306 -30.17 13.44 -14.93
N GLU A 307 -31.19 13.64 -14.12
CA GLU A 307 -32.48 12.98 -14.29
C GLU A 307 -33.10 13.34 -15.65
N GLY A 308 -33.60 12.33 -16.39
CA GLY A 308 -34.25 12.52 -17.68
C GLY A 308 -33.30 12.66 -18.88
N CYS A 309 -32.00 12.59 -18.70
CA CYS A 309 -31.04 12.57 -19.80
C CYS A 309 -30.95 11.17 -20.41
N ASN A 310 -31.59 10.94 -21.57
CA ASN A 310 -31.51 9.72 -22.35
C ASN A 310 -30.47 9.86 -23.47
N VAL A 311 -29.44 9.00 -23.46
CA VAL A 311 -28.34 9.00 -24.42
C VAL A 311 -28.86 8.84 -25.88
N THR A 312 -29.94 8.13 -26.06
CA THR A 312 -30.57 7.87 -27.38
C THR A 312 -31.06 9.13 -28.11
N GLU A 313 -31.54 10.16 -27.40
CA GLU A 313 -32.03 11.39 -28.07
C GLU A 313 -30.92 12.34 -28.51
N VAL A 314 -29.77 12.33 -27.83
CA VAL A 314 -28.62 13.20 -28.16
C VAL A 314 -27.84 12.66 -29.35
N GLU A 315 -27.79 11.34 -29.56
CA GLU A 315 -27.15 10.73 -30.73
C GLU A 315 -27.90 10.99 -32.02
N VAL A 316 -29.21 10.87 -31.98
CA VAL A 316 -30.09 11.11 -33.15
C VAL A 316 -30.04 12.60 -33.60
N SER A 317 -29.97 13.52 -32.68
CA SER A 317 -29.93 14.97 -33.04
C SER A 317 -28.54 15.40 -33.61
N ASN A 318 -27.45 14.76 -33.19
CA ASN A 318 -26.10 15.09 -33.68
C ASN A 318 -25.76 14.36 -34.99
N GLU A 319 -26.32 13.17 -35.24
CA GLU A 319 -26.08 12.43 -36.49
C GLU A 319 -26.94 12.96 -37.64
N VAL A 320 -28.19 13.37 -37.35
CA VAL A 320 -29.07 14.04 -38.34
C VAL A 320 -28.45 15.36 -38.83
N SER A 321 -27.69 16.06 -37.98
CA SER A 321 -26.98 17.28 -38.38
C SER A 321 -25.70 17.05 -39.18
N LYS A 322 -25.19 15.80 -39.27
CA LYS A 322 -23.90 15.45 -39.97
C LYS A 322 -24.04 14.59 -41.23
N GLY A 323 -25.23 14.16 -41.61
CA GLY A 323 -25.49 13.53 -42.90
C GLY A 323 -24.77 12.22 -43.20
N VAL A 324 -24.44 11.41 -42.21
CA VAL A 324 -23.71 10.14 -42.40
C VAL A 324 -24.66 8.96 -42.23
N SER A 325 -25.08 8.39 -43.34
CA SER A 325 -25.78 7.09 -43.41
C SER A 325 -24.73 6.02 -43.67
N ASN A 326 -24.42 5.21 -42.70
CA ASN A 326 -23.90 3.84 -42.63
C ASN A 326 -22.95 3.65 -41.45
N ALA A 327 -23.49 3.20 -40.33
CA ALA A 327 -22.71 2.87 -39.15
C ALA A 327 -22.56 1.36 -39.03
N THR A 328 -21.36 0.87 -39.28
CA THR A 328 -20.92 -0.46 -38.86
C THR A 328 -20.75 -0.42 -37.32
N GLN A 329 -21.39 -1.33 -36.60
CA GLN A 329 -21.27 -1.44 -35.15
C GLN A 329 -19.82 -1.71 -34.76
N ILE A 330 -19.12 -0.68 -34.35
CA ILE A 330 -17.86 -0.76 -33.63
C ILE A 330 -18.20 -0.47 -32.16
N ASN A 331 -17.94 -1.42 -31.26
CA ASN A 331 -18.02 -1.24 -29.80
C ASN A 331 -17.08 -0.13 -29.33
N THR A 332 -17.44 1.11 -29.61
CA THR A 332 -16.83 2.30 -29.03
C THR A 332 -17.59 2.60 -27.75
N PHE A 333 -16.95 2.47 -26.60
CA PHE A 333 -17.38 3.16 -25.39
C PHE A 333 -17.52 4.62 -25.77
N SER A 334 -18.75 5.03 -26.01
CA SER A 334 -19.04 6.30 -26.67
C SER A 334 -18.61 7.45 -25.75
N ARG A 335 -18.02 8.46 -26.34
CA ARG A 335 -17.73 9.78 -25.76
C ARG A 335 -18.99 10.42 -25.16
N ASN A 336 -20.14 9.86 -25.44
CA ASN A 336 -21.48 10.36 -25.13
C ASN A 336 -22.00 9.95 -23.75
N ASP A 337 -21.48 8.88 -23.12
CA ASP A 337 -21.94 8.41 -21.79
C ASP A 337 -21.68 9.42 -20.66
N PHE A 338 -20.75 10.36 -20.84
CA PHE A 338 -20.43 11.37 -19.84
C PHE A 338 -21.19 12.68 -19.99
N HIS A 339 -21.92 12.90 -21.09
CA HIS A 339 -22.73 14.11 -21.29
C HIS A 339 -23.90 14.24 -20.31
N CYS A 340 -24.38 13.11 -19.78
CA CYS A 340 -25.43 13.06 -18.78
C CYS A 340 -24.94 13.11 -17.33
N SER A 341 -23.65 13.26 -17.07
CA SER A 341 -23.13 13.38 -15.71
C SER A 341 -23.26 14.80 -15.18
N VAL A 342 -23.69 14.93 -13.92
CA VAL A 342 -23.71 16.20 -13.18
C VAL A 342 -22.27 16.72 -12.96
N LEU A 343 -21.30 15.81 -12.86
CA LEU A 343 -19.89 16.13 -12.67
C LEU A 343 -19.16 16.11 -14.01
N ASN A 344 -18.30 17.08 -14.22
CA ASN A 344 -17.32 16.97 -15.30
C ASN A 344 -16.12 16.11 -14.87
N GLN A 345 -15.31 15.65 -15.83
CA GLN A 345 -14.18 14.77 -15.56
C GLN A 345 -13.16 15.38 -14.58
N ASN A 346 -12.95 16.69 -14.62
CA ASN A 346 -12.00 17.37 -13.74
C ASN A 346 -12.49 17.40 -12.30
N THR A 347 -13.79 17.73 -12.09
CA THR A 347 -14.38 17.74 -10.74
C THR A 347 -14.47 16.33 -10.15
N ALA A 348 -14.83 15.32 -10.94
CA ALA A 348 -14.83 13.93 -10.50
C ALA A 348 -13.42 13.47 -10.12
N SER A 349 -12.40 13.83 -10.90
CA SER A 349 -11.00 13.53 -10.58
C SER A 349 -10.52 14.27 -9.33
N LEU A 350 -10.93 15.52 -9.13
CA LEU A 350 -10.60 16.28 -7.92
C LEU A 350 -11.21 15.63 -6.67
N ILE A 351 -12.48 15.22 -6.72
CA ILE A 351 -13.12 14.51 -5.61
C ILE A 351 -12.43 13.17 -5.36
N ALA A 352 -12.13 12.42 -6.41
CA ALA A 352 -11.42 11.14 -6.29
C ALA A 352 -10.02 11.31 -5.67
N SER A 353 -9.32 12.41 -5.97
CA SER A 353 -8.00 12.69 -5.39
C SER A 353 -8.02 12.84 -3.87
N LEU A 354 -9.14 13.28 -3.28
CA LEU A 354 -9.29 13.39 -1.83
C LEU A 354 -9.06 12.03 -1.16
N PHE A 355 -9.56 10.94 -1.75
CA PHE A 355 -9.37 9.60 -1.23
C PHE A 355 -7.89 9.23 -1.11
N GLY A 356 -7.10 9.49 -2.15
CA GLY A 356 -5.66 9.21 -2.15
C GLY A 356 -4.84 10.15 -1.25
N LEU A 357 -5.21 11.44 -1.18
CA LEU A 357 -4.50 12.44 -0.37
C LEU A 357 -4.61 12.17 1.13
N MET A 358 -5.67 11.49 1.59
CA MET A 358 -5.82 11.08 2.99
C MET A 358 -4.69 10.17 3.48
N ASN A 359 -3.94 9.50 2.58
CA ASN A 359 -2.74 8.73 2.92
C ASN A 359 -1.69 9.52 3.71
N LEU A 360 -1.70 10.85 3.59
CA LEU A 360 -0.78 11.72 4.32
C LEU A 360 -0.83 11.49 5.84
N PHE A 361 -2.01 11.24 6.40
CA PHE A 361 -2.21 11.12 7.84
C PHE A 361 -3.11 9.95 8.28
N ALA A 362 -4.06 9.50 7.47
CA ALA A 362 -5.05 8.49 7.90
C ALA A 362 -4.41 7.15 8.24
N ARG A 363 -3.44 6.71 7.44
CA ARG A 363 -2.67 5.50 7.73
C ARG A 363 -1.90 5.61 9.04
N ALA A 364 -1.34 6.78 9.33
CA ALA A 364 -0.65 7.05 10.59
C ALA A 364 -1.61 7.02 11.80
N LEU A 365 -2.85 7.46 11.65
CA LEU A 365 -3.88 7.35 12.70
C LEU A 365 -4.13 5.89 13.09
N GLY A 366 -4.27 4.98 12.11
CA GLY A 366 -4.42 3.54 12.37
C GLY A 366 -3.22 2.95 13.13
N GLY A 367 -2.00 3.26 12.70
CA GLY A 367 -0.78 2.84 13.38
C GLY A 367 -0.67 3.38 14.81
N SER A 368 -1.03 4.64 15.02
CA SER A 368 -1.03 5.30 16.33
C SER A 368 -2.09 4.72 17.27
N LEU A 369 -3.30 4.43 16.75
CA LEU A 369 -4.34 3.71 17.48
C LEU A 369 -3.86 2.33 17.92
N SER A 370 -3.23 1.59 17.01
CA SER A 370 -2.63 0.29 17.31
C SER A 370 -1.56 0.37 18.39
N ASP A 371 -0.68 1.37 18.34
CA ASP A 371 0.36 1.59 19.35
C ASP A 371 -0.23 2.05 20.68
N ALA A 372 -1.30 2.84 20.70
CA ALA A 372 -1.99 3.29 21.91
C ALA A 372 -2.64 2.10 22.63
N LEU A 373 -3.40 1.26 21.90
CA LEU A 373 -4.00 0.07 22.49
C LEU A 373 -2.95 -0.99 22.89
N PHE A 374 -1.81 -1.04 22.22
CA PHE A 374 -0.70 -1.91 22.63
C PHE A 374 -0.11 -1.51 24.00
N LYS A 375 -0.10 -0.24 24.37
CA LYS A 375 0.40 0.20 25.69
C LYS A 375 -0.42 -0.38 26.83
N THR A 376 -1.73 -0.46 26.68
CA THR A 376 -2.67 -0.94 27.72
C THR A 376 -2.93 -2.44 27.62
N LEU A 377 -3.27 -2.93 26.43
CA LEU A 377 -3.74 -4.30 26.19
C LEU A 377 -2.66 -5.22 25.58
N LYS A 378 -1.46 -4.72 25.33
CA LYS A 378 -0.37 -5.46 24.66
C LYS A 378 -0.80 -5.94 23.26
N LEU A 379 -0.41 -7.14 22.86
CA LEU A 379 -0.68 -7.68 21.53
C LEU A 379 -2.18 -7.81 21.18
N PRO A 380 -3.07 -8.25 22.10
CA PRO A 380 -4.51 -8.19 21.83
C PRO A 380 -5.03 -6.80 21.47
N GLY A 381 -4.44 -5.73 22.01
CA GLY A 381 -4.81 -4.36 21.67
C GLY A 381 -4.56 -4.02 20.19
N ARG A 382 -3.48 -4.56 19.60
CA ARG A 382 -3.21 -4.41 18.16
C ARG A 382 -4.24 -5.13 17.30
N LEU A 383 -4.63 -6.35 17.71
CA LEU A 383 -5.65 -7.13 17.01
C LEU A 383 -7.01 -6.43 17.05
N ILE A 384 -7.38 -5.87 18.20
CA ILE A 384 -8.62 -5.08 18.34
C ILE A 384 -8.58 -3.84 17.47
N ALA A 385 -7.47 -3.08 17.48
CA ALA A 385 -7.32 -1.92 16.60
C ALA A 385 -7.52 -2.28 15.14
N HIS A 386 -6.92 -3.38 14.70
CA HIS A 386 -7.04 -3.86 13.34
C HIS A 386 -8.48 -4.27 13.00
N GLN A 387 -9.13 -5.04 13.86
CA GLN A 387 -10.52 -5.46 13.67
C GLN A 387 -11.48 -4.27 13.59
N LEU A 388 -11.32 -3.28 14.47
CA LEU A 388 -12.17 -2.08 14.50
C LEU A 388 -12.00 -1.23 13.24
N CYS A 389 -10.76 -1.00 12.79
CA CYS A 389 -10.51 -0.24 11.57
C CYS A 389 -11.11 -0.96 10.36
N LEU A 390 -10.88 -2.27 10.22
CA LEU A 390 -11.35 -3.05 9.09
C LEU A 390 -12.89 -3.18 9.07
N ALA A 391 -13.52 -3.38 10.23
CA ALA A 391 -14.99 -3.39 10.32
C ALA A 391 -15.58 -2.01 9.99
N GLY A 392 -14.97 -0.93 10.50
CA GLY A 392 -15.35 0.44 10.18
C GLY A 392 -15.22 0.76 8.70
N GLU A 393 -14.15 0.29 8.04
CA GLU A 393 -13.97 0.37 6.60
C GLU A 393 -15.16 -0.25 5.84
N GLY A 394 -15.51 -1.50 6.17
CA GLY A 394 -16.62 -2.19 5.51
C GLY A 394 -17.96 -1.49 5.71
N VAL A 395 -18.25 -1.00 6.92
CA VAL A 395 -19.46 -0.22 7.21
C VAL A 395 -19.49 1.05 6.37
N MET A 396 -18.39 1.80 6.30
CA MET A 396 -18.33 3.06 5.54
C MET A 396 -18.43 2.84 4.03
N LEU A 397 -17.91 1.73 3.48
CA LEU A 397 -18.09 1.36 2.08
C LEU A 397 -19.57 1.10 1.75
N ILE A 398 -20.31 0.42 2.63
CA ILE A 398 -21.76 0.21 2.46
C ILE A 398 -22.51 1.54 2.53
N ILE A 399 -22.20 2.40 3.50
CA ILE A 399 -22.81 3.71 3.63
C ILE A 399 -22.53 4.54 2.36
N PHE A 400 -21.27 4.59 1.89
CA PHE A 400 -20.89 5.32 0.69
C PHE A 400 -21.66 4.85 -0.56
N SER A 401 -21.89 3.54 -0.70
CA SER A 401 -22.65 2.98 -1.82
C SER A 401 -24.09 3.51 -1.92
N GLN A 402 -24.69 3.93 -0.80
CA GLN A 402 -26.07 4.41 -0.70
C GLN A 402 -26.21 5.94 -0.88
N MET A 403 -25.09 6.67 -1.00
CA MET A 403 -25.16 8.13 -1.13
C MET A 403 -25.78 8.56 -2.45
N THR A 404 -26.76 9.45 -2.38
CA THR A 404 -27.50 9.99 -3.54
C THR A 404 -27.12 11.43 -3.88
N SER A 405 -26.55 12.19 -2.93
CA SER A 405 -26.12 13.58 -3.17
C SER A 405 -24.59 13.68 -3.19
N ILE A 406 -24.06 14.61 -4.01
CA ILE A 406 -22.60 14.82 -4.12
C ILE A 406 -21.99 15.26 -2.78
N PRO A 407 -22.55 16.20 -2.00
CA PRO A 407 -21.97 16.59 -0.72
C PRO A 407 -21.89 15.43 0.28
N SER A 408 -22.96 14.61 0.37
CA SER A 408 -22.95 13.43 1.25
C SER A 408 -21.94 12.38 0.79
N ALA A 409 -21.79 12.19 -0.52
CA ALA A 409 -20.79 11.29 -1.08
C ALA A 409 -19.37 11.76 -0.76
N ILE A 410 -19.05 13.05 -0.86
CA ILE A 410 -17.73 13.60 -0.50
C ILE A 410 -17.45 13.39 0.99
N ALA A 411 -18.42 13.71 1.85
CA ALA A 411 -18.25 13.55 3.31
C ALA A 411 -18.03 12.10 3.71
N THR A 412 -18.85 11.18 3.20
CA THR A 412 -18.72 9.73 3.49
C THR A 412 -17.47 9.13 2.86
N LEU A 413 -17.09 9.55 1.65
CA LEU A 413 -15.84 9.14 1.00
C LEU A 413 -14.62 9.50 1.85
N THR A 414 -14.59 10.73 2.39
CA THR A 414 -13.49 11.20 3.23
C THR A 414 -13.38 10.35 4.50
N ILE A 415 -14.49 10.05 5.18
CA ILE A 415 -14.47 9.19 6.37
C ILE A 415 -14.10 7.74 6.01
N CYS A 416 -14.66 7.22 4.91
CA CYS A 416 -14.33 5.90 4.39
C CYS A 416 -12.83 5.76 4.14
N SER A 417 -12.22 6.75 3.49
CA SER A 417 -10.79 6.81 3.21
C SER A 417 -9.95 6.73 4.50
N VAL A 418 -10.39 7.37 5.60
CA VAL A 418 -9.70 7.26 6.88
C VAL A 418 -9.67 5.82 7.38
N PHE A 419 -10.80 5.10 7.32
CA PHE A 419 -10.86 3.71 7.78
C PHE A 419 -10.06 2.76 6.89
N VAL A 420 -10.15 2.89 5.56
CA VAL A 420 -9.38 2.08 4.59
C VAL A 420 -7.90 2.17 4.88
N GLN A 421 -7.37 3.37 4.96
CA GLN A 421 -5.94 3.61 5.16
C GLN A 421 -5.49 3.32 6.59
N ALA A 422 -6.37 3.54 7.61
CA ALA A 422 -6.09 3.12 8.98
C ALA A 422 -5.96 1.61 9.10
N SER A 423 -6.80 0.83 8.39
CA SER A 423 -6.73 -0.64 8.32
C SER A 423 -5.37 -1.13 7.81
N GLU A 424 -4.83 -0.45 6.81
CA GLU A 424 -3.49 -0.76 6.30
C GLU A 424 -2.40 -0.47 7.34
N GLY A 425 -2.51 0.65 8.05
CA GLY A 425 -1.60 1.02 9.14
C GLY A 425 -1.61 0.00 10.27
N THR A 426 -2.79 -0.51 10.64
CA THR A 426 -2.93 -1.54 11.68
C THR A 426 -2.42 -2.90 11.22
N THR A 427 -2.60 -3.30 9.96
CA THR A 427 -2.03 -4.54 9.40
C THR A 427 -0.51 -4.56 9.57
N PHE A 428 0.18 -3.50 9.14
CA PHE A 428 1.64 -3.42 9.25
C PHE A 428 2.14 -3.12 10.67
N SER A 429 1.25 -2.85 11.61
CA SER A 429 1.54 -2.87 13.05
C SER A 429 1.65 -4.31 13.60
N LEU A 430 1.00 -5.31 12.97
CA LEU A 430 1.01 -6.72 13.36
C LEU A 430 2.16 -7.52 12.73
N VAL A 431 2.49 -7.25 11.47
CA VAL A 431 3.50 -7.97 10.67
C VAL A 431 4.83 -8.22 11.42
N PRO A 432 5.43 -7.24 12.12
CA PRO A 432 6.71 -7.47 12.83
C PRO A 432 6.66 -8.47 13.98
N TYR A 433 5.46 -8.83 14.44
CA TYR A 433 5.27 -9.75 15.57
C TYR A 433 5.00 -11.19 15.13
N VAL A 434 4.62 -11.43 13.88
CA VAL A 434 4.27 -12.77 13.40
C VAL A 434 5.48 -13.71 13.43
N LYS A 435 6.63 -13.27 12.90
CA LYS A 435 7.91 -13.98 13.01
C LYS A 435 9.08 -12.99 12.95
N LYS A 436 9.64 -12.66 14.10
CA LYS A 436 10.68 -11.63 14.26
C LYS A 436 11.93 -11.85 13.42
N GLN A 437 12.23 -13.12 13.10
CA GLN A 437 13.43 -13.50 12.32
C GLN A 437 13.24 -13.38 10.80
N ARG A 438 11.98 -13.29 10.30
CA ARG A 438 11.63 -13.29 8.87
C ARG A 438 10.62 -12.19 8.53
N VAL A 439 10.80 -11.01 9.09
CA VAL A 439 9.88 -9.87 8.91
C VAL A 439 9.79 -9.47 7.43
N GLY A 440 10.90 -9.54 6.67
CA GLY A 440 10.92 -9.24 5.25
C GLY A 440 10.05 -10.20 4.44
N VAL A 441 10.18 -11.52 4.69
CA VAL A 441 9.33 -12.54 4.03
C VAL A 441 7.85 -12.28 4.27
N ILE A 442 7.48 -12.04 5.54
CA ILE A 442 6.07 -11.82 5.90
C ILE A 442 5.54 -10.53 5.29
N ALA A 443 6.33 -9.43 5.34
CA ALA A 443 5.96 -8.17 4.71
C ALA A 443 5.77 -8.31 3.20
N GLY A 444 6.60 -9.12 2.55
CA GLY A 444 6.49 -9.44 1.13
C GLY A 444 5.21 -10.20 0.79
N LEU A 445 4.92 -11.27 1.54
CA LEU A 445 3.70 -12.10 1.34
C LEU A 445 2.42 -11.29 1.59
N VAL A 446 2.34 -10.57 2.71
CA VAL A 446 1.18 -9.73 3.03
C VAL A 446 1.01 -8.63 1.98
N GLY A 447 2.12 -7.99 1.57
CA GLY A 447 2.08 -6.99 0.49
C GLY A 447 1.63 -7.55 -0.85
N ALA A 448 2.01 -8.79 -1.20
CA ALA A 448 1.54 -9.50 -2.40
C ALA A 448 0.03 -9.77 -2.33
N GLY A 449 -0.47 -10.19 -1.14
CA GLY A 449 -1.91 -10.38 -0.89
C GLY A 449 -2.72 -9.11 -1.17
N GLY A 450 -2.21 -7.94 -0.80
CA GLY A 450 -2.85 -6.65 -1.10
C GLY A 450 -3.00 -6.40 -2.60
N ASN A 451 -1.95 -6.60 -3.39
CA ASN A 451 -2.03 -6.44 -4.84
C ASN A 451 -2.94 -7.49 -5.51
N THR A 452 -2.96 -8.72 -5.00
CA THR A 452 -3.90 -9.76 -5.47
C THR A 452 -5.34 -9.31 -5.24
N GLY A 453 -5.65 -8.75 -4.07
CA GLY A 453 -6.95 -8.13 -3.79
C GLY A 453 -7.31 -7.05 -4.80
N ALA A 454 -6.37 -6.15 -5.15
CA ALA A 454 -6.61 -5.11 -6.13
C ALA A 454 -7.01 -5.65 -7.51
N ILE A 455 -6.37 -6.73 -7.97
CA ILE A 455 -6.75 -7.39 -9.23
C ILE A 455 -8.17 -7.95 -9.13
N ILE A 456 -8.49 -8.68 -8.06
CA ILE A 456 -9.82 -9.28 -7.85
C ILE A 456 -10.89 -8.18 -7.86
N TRP A 457 -10.70 -7.10 -7.11
CA TRP A 457 -11.68 -6.02 -7.01
C TRP A 457 -11.87 -5.25 -8.31
N ASN A 458 -10.80 -4.99 -9.07
CA ASN A 458 -10.92 -4.38 -10.40
C ASN A 458 -11.64 -5.31 -11.39
N THR A 459 -11.41 -6.63 -11.32
CA THR A 459 -12.12 -7.60 -12.16
C THR A 459 -13.62 -7.59 -11.85
N ILE A 460 -14.00 -7.57 -10.57
CA ILE A 460 -15.41 -7.49 -10.16
C ILE A 460 -16.03 -6.15 -10.62
N TRP A 461 -15.27 -5.04 -10.56
CA TRP A 461 -15.74 -3.75 -11.08
C TRP A 461 -16.18 -3.84 -12.54
N VAL A 462 -15.33 -4.41 -13.40
CA VAL A 462 -15.62 -4.55 -14.84
C VAL A 462 -16.93 -5.31 -15.09
N GLN A 463 -17.27 -6.27 -14.23
CA GLN A 463 -18.54 -7.04 -14.37
C GLN A 463 -19.78 -6.26 -13.89
N LEU A 464 -19.61 -5.29 -13.00
CA LEU A 464 -20.70 -4.63 -12.31
C LEU A 464 -20.95 -3.20 -12.80
N VAL A 465 -19.99 -2.56 -13.47
CA VAL A 465 -20.06 -1.13 -13.81
C VAL A 465 -21.26 -0.79 -14.69
N ASP A 466 -21.60 -1.65 -15.64
CA ASP A 466 -22.72 -1.43 -16.57
C ASP A 466 -24.08 -1.83 -15.96
N ILE A 467 -24.11 -2.65 -14.91
CA ILE A 467 -25.33 -3.11 -14.23
C ILE A 467 -25.72 -2.12 -13.14
N ASN A 468 -24.87 -1.95 -12.15
CA ASN A 468 -25.04 -1.04 -11.03
C ASN A 468 -23.69 -0.72 -10.36
N PRO A 469 -23.08 0.44 -10.64
CA PRO A 469 -21.79 0.80 -10.07
C PRO A 469 -21.79 0.83 -8.53
N SER A 470 -22.92 1.17 -7.90
CA SER A 470 -23.02 1.23 -6.42
C SER A 470 -22.93 -0.16 -5.78
N MET A 471 -23.37 -1.21 -6.49
CA MET A 471 -23.32 -2.58 -6.00
C MET A 471 -21.88 -3.05 -5.73
N TRP A 472 -20.92 -2.51 -6.47
CA TRP A 472 -19.50 -2.80 -6.25
C TRP A 472 -19.02 -2.38 -4.85
N PHE A 473 -19.30 -1.13 -4.42
CA PHE A 473 -18.94 -0.67 -3.07
C PHE A 473 -19.70 -1.42 -1.98
N TRP A 474 -20.94 -1.79 -2.24
CA TRP A 474 -21.74 -2.59 -1.30
C TRP A 474 -21.12 -3.98 -1.08
N ILE A 475 -20.78 -4.69 -2.17
CA ILE A 475 -20.12 -6.01 -2.11
C ILE A 475 -18.78 -5.89 -1.39
N LEU A 476 -17.96 -4.89 -1.72
CA LEU A 476 -16.70 -4.61 -1.03
C LEU A 476 -16.93 -4.52 0.48
N GLY A 477 -17.88 -3.67 0.89
CA GLY A 477 -18.17 -3.44 2.31
C GLY A 477 -18.57 -4.71 3.05
N VAL A 478 -19.44 -5.55 2.46
CA VAL A 478 -19.83 -6.84 3.04
C VAL A 478 -18.64 -7.77 3.17
N CYS A 479 -17.83 -7.90 2.11
CA CYS A 479 -16.64 -8.76 2.13
C CYS A 479 -15.62 -8.29 3.19
N VAL A 480 -15.42 -6.97 3.34
CA VAL A 480 -14.51 -6.40 4.34
C VAL A 480 -15.02 -6.66 5.76
N ILE A 481 -16.33 -6.51 6.04
CA ILE A 481 -16.90 -6.85 7.35
C ILE A 481 -16.70 -8.34 7.66
N CYS A 482 -17.02 -9.23 6.71
CA CYS A 482 -16.78 -10.66 6.87
C CYS A 482 -15.29 -10.96 7.12
N GLY A 483 -14.41 -10.32 6.34
CA GLY A 483 -12.96 -10.48 6.48
C GLY A 483 -12.41 -9.93 7.79
N SER A 484 -13.06 -8.93 8.39
CA SER A 484 -12.65 -8.39 9.70
C SER A 484 -12.80 -9.44 10.82
N THR A 485 -13.78 -10.33 10.72
CA THR A 485 -13.99 -11.41 11.69
C THR A 485 -12.85 -12.42 11.72
N LEU A 486 -12.09 -12.56 10.62
CA LEU A 486 -10.92 -13.43 10.56
C LEU A 486 -9.83 -13.01 11.57
N THR A 487 -9.83 -11.76 12.04
CA THR A 487 -8.91 -11.29 13.09
C THR A 487 -9.03 -12.11 14.37
N LEU A 488 -10.19 -12.68 14.66
CA LEU A 488 -10.42 -13.53 15.84
C LEU A 488 -9.60 -14.82 15.80
N PHE A 489 -9.21 -15.28 14.61
CA PHE A 489 -8.43 -16.50 14.39
C PHE A 489 -6.93 -16.22 14.29
N ILE A 490 -6.49 -14.96 14.29
CA ILE A 490 -5.07 -14.60 14.30
C ILE A 490 -4.46 -14.97 15.64
N ARG A 491 -3.37 -15.75 15.57
CA ARG A 491 -2.58 -16.16 16.74
C ARG A 491 -1.13 -15.74 16.57
N ILE A 492 -0.68 -14.82 17.42
CA ILE A 492 0.69 -14.31 17.43
C ILE A 492 1.30 -14.52 18.82
N GLU A 493 2.48 -15.14 18.93
CA GLU A 493 3.15 -15.42 20.22
C GLU A 493 2.21 -16.10 21.23
N ASN A 494 1.42 -17.06 20.80
CA ASN A 494 0.38 -17.75 21.61
C ASN A 494 -0.74 -16.84 22.15
N THR A 495 -0.85 -15.61 21.64
CA THR A 495 -1.85 -14.63 22.04
C THR A 495 -2.91 -14.47 20.94
N THR A 496 -4.17 -14.45 21.36
CA THR A 496 -5.35 -14.18 20.51
C THR A 496 -6.18 -13.08 21.17
N THR A 497 -7.16 -12.52 20.46
CA THR A 497 -8.14 -11.58 21.03
C THR A 497 -8.90 -12.17 22.23
N TRP A 498 -9.12 -13.48 22.26
CA TRP A 498 -9.84 -14.18 23.34
C TRP A 498 -9.13 -14.18 24.70
N HIS A 499 -7.81 -13.95 24.73
CA HIS A 499 -7.07 -13.86 26.00
C HIS A 499 -7.54 -12.72 26.92
N LEU A 500 -8.07 -11.65 26.36
CA LEU A 500 -8.65 -10.55 27.14
C LEU A 500 -9.90 -10.99 27.94
N PHE A 501 -10.72 -11.84 27.34
CA PHE A 501 -11.93 -12.34 28.00
C PHE A 501 -11.61 -13.38 29.08
N LYS A 502 -10.54 -14.18 28.90
CA LYS A 502 -10.08 -15.15 29.91
C LYS A 502 -9.49 -14.47 31.15
N ASN A 503 -8.66 -13.44 30.96
CA ASN A 503 -8.04 -12.73 32.09
C ASN A 503 -9.09 -11.96 32.91
N LYS A 504 -10.06 -11.30 32.30
CA LYS A 504 -11.19 -10.68 33.06
C LYS A 504 -12.04 -11.68 33.82
N LYS A 505 -12.20 -12.92 33.34
CA LYS A 505 -12.91 -13.98 34.08
C LYS A 505 -12.09 -14.48 35.27
N LYS A 506 -10.75 -14.48 35.17
CA LYS A 506 -9.87 -14.90 36.28
C LYS A 506 -9.82 -13.84 37.37
N GLU A 507 -9.67 -12.58 37.03
CA GLU A 507 -9.73 -11.43 37.95
C GLU A 507 -11.08 -11.34 38.68
N LYS A 508 -12.21 -11.57 38.00
CA LYS A 508 -13.54 -11.63 38.65
C LYS A 508 -13.75 -12.85 39.52
N ARG A 509 -12.97 -13.94 39.35
CA ARG A 509 -13.01 -15.11 40.23
C ARG A 509 -12.11 -14.96 41.46
N GLU A 510 -11.06 -14.16 41.37
CA GLU A 510 -10.15 -13.86 42.48
C GLU A 510 -10.70 -12.72 43.37
N LEU A 511 -11.70 -11.95 42.87
CA LEU A 511 -12.41 -10.89 43.62
C LEU A 511 -13.75 -11.36 44.24
N LYS A 512 -14.14 -12.63 44.04
CA LYS A 512 -15.22 -13.32 44.73
C LYS A 512 -14.65 -14.37 45.68
#